data_a8edc5ec6b18c859ac2c3bbeed453b00
#
_entry.id   a8edc5ec6b18c859ac2c3bbeed453b00
#
_cell.length_a   1.000
_cell.length_b   1.000
_cell.length_c   1.000
_cell.angle_alpha   90.00
_cell.angle_beta   90.00
_cell.angle_gamma   90.00
#
_symmetry.space_group_name_H-M   'P 1'
#
loop_
_entity.id
_entity.type
_entity.pdbx_description
1 polymer ?
#
loop_
_entity_poly.entity_id
_entity_poly.type
_entity_poly.pdbx_seq_one_letter_code
_entity_poly.pdbx_strand_id
1 'polypeptide(L)'
;MKKMHQIQEEENEKVVIFCPLNKEEDKDYQFAEISRLCFSAGMDVQKIFSQSLDAFNRRTIMGTGKLEEIKNYLKENPCDCLVVDFQLTGSQLRNISDELGIKVLDRILLIIDIFALNAKSSEGKIEVKLAQNKYLLTRLSSLQGSQGRFGGKGAGMRGPGETKIELDRRKLEKEIITLEAEIEKIKNSRRQNRILREK
;
A
#
# COMPACT_ATOMS: atom_id res chain seq x y z
N MET A 1 -11.33 -14.93 -42.53
CA MET A 1 -10.44 -13.89 -41.97
C MET A 1 -10.45 -14.03 -40.43
N LYS A 2 -9.42 -14.64 -39.86
CA LYS A 2 -9.27 -14.78 -38.39
C LYS A 2 -8.81 -13.42 -37.81
N LYS A 3 -9.60 -12.82 -36.94
CA LYS A 3 -9.17 -11.68 -36.13
C LYS A 3 -8.05 -12.15 -35.21
N MET A 4 -6.82 -11.71 -35.48
CA MET A 4 -5.71 -11.81 -34.53
C MET A 4 -6.09 -10.95 -33.33
N HIS A 5 -6.29 -11.58 -32.17
CA HIS A 5 -6.26 -10.87 -30.90
C HIS A 5 -4.84 -10.33 -30.73
N GLN A 6 -4.69 -9.02 -30.80
CA GLN A 6 -3.51 -8.34 -30.28
C GLN A 6 -3.52 -8.59 -28.77
N ILE A 7 -2.57 -9.40 -28.31
CA ILE A 7 -2.18 -9.46 -26.91
C ILE A 7 -1.57 -8.08 -26.66
N GLN A 8 -2.28 -7.19 -25.97
CA GLN A 8 -1.67 -6.04 -25.34
C GLN A 8 -0.71 -6.63 -24.30
N GLU A 9 0.59 -6.52 -24.53
CA GLU A 9 1.59 -6.67 -23.48
C GLU A 9 1.23 -5.61 -22.43
N GLU A 10 0.70 -6.02 -21.29
CA GLU A 10 0.57 -5.14 -20.13
C GLU A 10 1.99 -4.73 -19.76
N GLU A 11 2.35 -3.48 -20.08
CA GLU A 11 3.63 -2.93 -19.64
C GLU A 11 3.64 -2.98 -18.10
N ASN A 12 4.67 -3.61 -17.52
CA ASN A 12 4.84 -3.68 -16.09
C ASN A 12 4.93 -2.25 -15.50
N GLU A 13 4.29 -2.01 -14.36
CA GLU A 13 4.31 -0.74 -13.64
C GLU A 13 5.76 -0.38 -13.30
N LYS A 14 6.28 0.74 -13.83
CA LYS A 14 7.64 1.21 -13.56
C LYS A 14 7.74 1.84 -12.20
N VAL A 15 8.65 1.33 -11.38
CA VAL A 15 8.76 1.78 -10.00
C VAL A 15 10.16 2.21 -9.61
N VAL A 16 10.24 3.18 -8.73
CA VAL A 16 11.44 3.49 -7.96
C VAL A 16 11.25 2.99 -6.52
N ILE A 17 12.32 2.61 -5.87
CA ILE A 17 12.30 2.11 -4.49
C ILE A 17 13.03 3.11 -3.60
N PHE A 18 12.47 3.40 -2.43
CA PHE A 18 13.18 4.02 -1.32
C PHE A 18 13.36 3.01 -0.19
N CYS A 19 14.62 2.71 0.14
CA CYS A 19 15.00 1.77 1.19
C CYS A 19 15.69 2.53 2.33
N PRO A 20 15.04 2.72 3.49
CA PRO A 20 15.70 3.24 4.67
C PRO A 20 16.63 2.16 5.24
N LEU A 21 17.92 2.52 5.42
CA LEU A 21 18.94 1.59 5.87
C LEU A 21 19.10 1.62 7.38
N ASN A 22 19.05 0.45 7.99
CA ASN A 22 19.50 0.24 9.37
C ASN A 22 20.99 -0.12 9.34
N LYS A 23 21.77 0.38 10.32
CA LYS A 23 23.23 0.14 10.40
C LYS A 23 23.62 -1.33 10.58
N GLU A 24 22.69 -2.13 11.11
CA GLU A 24 22.92 -3.53 11.46
C GLU A 24 22.56 -4.51 10.34
N GLU A 25 21.92 -4.05 9.27
CA GLU A 25 21.41 -4.91 8.20
C GLU A 25 22.29 -4.84 6.95
N ASP A 26 22.43 -5.97 6.26
CA ASP A 26 23.13 -6.06 4.99
C ASP A 26 22.32 -5.34 3.89
N LYS A 27 22.89 -4.23 3.42
CA LYS A 27 22.29 -3.39 2.39
C LYS A 27 21.98 -4.15 1.11
N ASP A 28 22.87 -5.02 0.67
CA ASP A 28 22.72 -5.75 -0.58
C ASP A 28 21.60 -6.80 -0.45
N TYR A 29 21.47 -7.40 0.72
CA TYR A 29 20.37 -8.30 1.02
C TYR A 29 19.01 -7.58 1.00
N GLN A 30 18.89 -6.40 1.68
CA GLN A 30 17.67 -5.60 1.67
C GLN A 30 17.24 -5.18 0.26
N PHE A 31 18.19 -4.72 -0.55
CA PHE A 31 17.92 -4.33 -1.94
C PHE A 31 17.46 -5.49 -2.80
N ALA A 32 18.09 -6.66 -2.63
CA ALA A 32 17.70 -7.87 -3.34
C ALA A 32 16.32 -8.37 -2.89
N GLU A 33 15.98 -8.27 -1.60
CA GLU A 33 14.69 -8.70 -1.08
C GLU A 33 13.56 -7.82 -1.64
N ILE A 34 13.66 -6.49 -1.46
CA ILE A 34 12.58 -5.59 -1.89
C ILE A 34 12.42 -5.61 -3.42
N SER A 35 13.51 -5.77 -4.18
CA SER A 35 13.42 -5.91 -5.64
C SER A 35 12.68 -7.18 -6.05
N ARG A 36 12.91 -8.31 -5.36
CA ARG A 36 12.16 -9.55 -5.61
C ARG A 36 10.69 -9.42 -5.25
N LEU A 37 10.35 -8.69 -4.19
CA LEU A 37 8.95 -8.40 -3.85
C LEU A 37 8.28 -7.57 -4.96
N CYS A 38 8.92 -6.50 -5.44
CA CYS A 38 8.41 -5.70 -6.56
C CYS A 38 8.22 -6.56 -7.82
N PHE A 39 9.19 -7.39 -8.17
CA PHE A 39 9.08 -8.31 -9.29
C PHE A 39 7.90 -9.30 -9.12
N SER A 40 7.69 -9.83 -7.91
CA SER A 40 6.55 -10.70 -7.59
C SER A 40 5.20 -10.00 -7.70
N ALA A 41 5.17 -8.68 -7.58
CA ALA A 41 4.01 -7.83 -7.81
C ALA A 41 3.84 -7.40 -9.28
N GLY A 42 4.67 -7.88 -10.21
CA GLY A 42 4.63 -7.50 -11.63
C GLY A 42 5.17 -6.10 -11.89
N MET A 43 6.04 -5.58 -11.03
CA MET A 43 6.62 -4.24 -11.14
C MET A 43 8.03 -4.30 -11.73
N ASP A 44 8.39 -3.29 -12.52
CA ASP A 44 9.72 -3.10 -13.10
C ASP A 44 10.50 -2.03 -12.35
N VAL A 45 11.55 -2.46 -11.63
CA VAL A 45 12.35 -1.60 -10.75
C VAL A 45 13.37 -0.81 -11.56
N GLN A 46 13.20 0.52 -11.64
CA GLN A 46 14.09 1.41 -12.39
C GLN A 46 15.31 1.84 -11.56
N LYS A 47 15.11 2.15 -10.29
CA LYS A 47 16.18 2.62 -9.39
C LYS A 47 15.84 2.41 -7.93
N ILE A 48 16.88 2.16 -7.12
CA ILE A 48 16.78 2.09 -5.66
C ILE A 48 17.50 3.30 -5.06
N PHE A 49 16.79 4.05 -4.24
CA PHE A 49 17.32 5.11 -3.39
C PHE A 49 17.42 4.62 -1.97
N SER A 50 18.44 5.03 -1.26
CA SER A 50 18.60 4.67 0.14
C SER A 50 19.10 5.84 0.98
N GLN A 51 18.78 5.78 2.27
CA GLN A 51 19.24 6.73 3.27
C GLN A 51 19.34 6.04 4.62
N SER A 52 20.38 6.38 5.42
CA SER A 52 20.47 5.92 6.79
C SER A 52 19.32 6.49 7.66
N LEU A 53 18.78 5.65 8.55
CA LEU A 53 17.71 6.03 9.49
C LEU A 53 18.10 7.12 10.49
N ASP A 54 19.39 7.41 10.67
CA ASP A 54 19.87 8.50 11.55
C ASP A 54 19.30 9.88 11.16
N ALA A 55 18.83 10.05 9.92
CA ALA A 55 18.24 11.26 9.37
C ALA A 55 16.71 11.17 9.15
N PHE A 56 16.03 10.45 10.02
CA PHE A 56 14.59 10.19 9.91
C PHE A 56 13.75 11.46 9.98
N ASN A 57 13.02 11.78 8.94
CA ASN A 57 12.05 12.87 8.93
C ASN A 57 10.67 12.35 9.33
N ARG A 58 10.07 12.89 10.38
CA ARG A 58 8.73 12.46 10.84
C ARG A 58 7.63 12.66 9.80
N ARG A 59 7.77 13.62 8.88
CA ARG A 59 6.75 13.96 7.89
C ARG A 59 6.79 13.04 6.67
N THR A 60 7.98 12.65 6.20
CA THR A 60 8.19 11.97 4.92
C THR A 60 9.08 10.73 5.01
N ILE A 61 9.53 10.35 6.24
CA ILE A 61 10.50 9.30 6.51
C ILE A 61 11.91 9.57 5.93
N MET A 62 11.98 10.17 4.75
CA MET A 62 13.23 10.56 4.10
C MET A 62 13.53 12.05 4.32
N GLY A 63 14.80 12.42 4.32
CA GLY A 63 15.23 13.82 4.39
C GLY A 63 14.81 14.61 3.15
N THR A 64 14.72 15.94 3.29
CA THR A 64 14.31 16.83 2.17
C THR A 64 15.22 16.69 0.96
N GLY A 65 16.55 16.56 1.16
CA GLY A 65 17.50 16.36 0.06
C GLY A 65 17.29 15.04 -0.68
N LYS A 66 16.94 13.94 0.03
CA LYS A 66 16.64 12.67 -0.61
C LYS A 66 15.31 12.73 -1.38
N LEU A 67 14.32 13.39 -0.85
CA LEU A 67 13.05 13.60 -1.52
C LEU A 67 13.24 14.41 -2.83
N GLU A 68 14.06 15.44 -2.81
CA GLU A 68 14.41 16.24 -3.99
C GLU A 68 15.22 15.44 -5.02
N GLU A 69 16.14 14.58 -4.56
CA GLU A 69 16.88 13.66 -5.43
C GLU A 69 15.92 12.72 -6.20
N ILE A 70 14.96 12.12 -5.50
CA ILE A 70 13.94 11.27 -6.12
C ILE A 70 13.09 12.08 -7.11
N LYS A 71 12.63 13.26 -6.70
CA LYS A 71 11.82 14.15 -7.54
C LYS A 71 12.53 14.55 -8.84
N ASN A 72 13.83 14.86 -8.78
CA ASN A 72 14.60 15.19 -9.96
C ASN A 72 14.82 13.98 -10.87
N TYR A 73 15.06 12.81 -10.30
CA TYR A 73 15.14 11.57 -11.08
C TYR A 73 13.84 11.28 -11.83
N LEU A 74 12.68 11.45 -11.19
CA LEU A 74 11.35 11.21 -11.78
C LEU A 74 11.01 12.17 -12.93
N LYS A 75 11.59 13.38 -12.96
CA LYS A 75 11.43 14.32 -14.09
C LYS A 75 12.09 13.80 -15.37
N GLU A 76 13.26 13.16 -15.22
CA GLU A 76 14.03 12.61 -16.34
C GLU A 76 13.60 11.18 -16.70
N ASN A 77 13.15 10.43 -15.72
CA ASN A 77 12.76 9.03 -15.82
C ASN A 77 11.36 8.83 -15.23
N PRO A 78 10.29 9.07 -15.99
CA PRO A 78 8.93 8.92 -15.50
C PRO A 78 8.67 7.52 -15.01
N CYS A 79 8.16 7.40 -13.76
CA CYS A 79 7.76 6.17 -13.13
C CYS A 79 6.35 6.31 -12.56
N ASP A 80 5.63 5.19 -12.45
CA ASP A 80 4.24 5.15 -12.03
C ASP A 80 4.09 5.19 -10.51
N CYS A 81 5.08 4.64 -9.78
CA CYS A 81 4.98 4.44 -8.35
C CYS A 81 6.34 4.56 -7.64
N LEU A 82 6.30 5.06 -6.40
CA LEU A 82 7.38 4.90 -5.41
C LEU A 82 7.01 3.80 -4.44
N VAL A 83 7.84 2.80 -4.32
CA VAL A 83 7.76 1.77 -3.27
C VAL A 83 8.68 2.16 -2.12
N VAL A 84 8.15 2.23 -0.91
CA VAL A 84 8.92 2.54 0.29
C VAL A 84 9.06 1.27 1.13
N ASP A 85 10.30 0.81 1.32
CA ASP A 85 10.60 -0.40 2.10
C ASP A 85 10.50 -0.14 3.61
N PHE A 86 9.38 0.41 4.02
CA PHE A 86 9.05 0.72 5.41
C PHE A 86 7.55 0.85 5.57
N GLN A 87 7.04 0.63 6.77
CA GLN A 87 5.63 0.87 7.08
C GLN A 87 5.36 2.36 7.29
N LEU A 88 4.61 2.98 6.39
CA LEU A 88 4.27 4.39 6.47
C LEU A 88 2.99 4.63 7.30
N THR A 89 2.89 5.76 7.97
CA THR A 89 1.59 6.29 8.42
C THR A 89 0.80 6.86 7.24
N GLY A 90 -0.52 6.98 7.36
CA GLY A 90 -1.34 7.59 6.29
C GLY A 90 -0.91 9.02 5.96
N SER A 91 -0.49 9.81 6.96
CA SER A 91 0.03 11.16 6.75
C SER A 91 1.38 11.17 6.01
N GLN A 92 2.29 10.27 6.32
CA GLN A 92 3.57 10.14 5.61
C GLN A 92 3.34 9.75 4.14
N LEU A 93 2.50 8.74 3.91
CA LEU A 93 2.15 8.28 2.57
C LEU A 93 1.58 9.43 1.73
N ARG A 94 0.60 10.16 2.28
CA ARG A 94 0.01 11.33 1.62
C ARG A 94 1.05 12.42 1.34
N ASN A 95 1.86 12.79 2.36
CA ASN A 95 2.86 13.84 2.18
C ASN A 95 3.86 13.51 1.09
N ILE A 96 4.33 12.24 1.02
CA ILE A 96 5.27 11.80 -0.02
C ILE A 96 4.58 11.83 -1.40
N SER A 97 3.35 11.33 -1.50
CA SER A 97 2.58 11.33 -2.74
C SER A 97 2.29 12.76 -3.24
N ASP A 98 1.91 13.67 -2.34
CA ASP A 98 1.65 15.08 -2.68
C ASP A 98 2.93 15.78 -3.17
N GLU A 99 4.11 15.49 -2.57
CA GLU A 99 5.40 16.09 -2.95
C GLU A 99 5.95 15.56 -4.28
N LEU A 100 5.76 14.26 -4.57
CA LEU A 100 6.30 13.62 -5.76
C LEU A 100 5.32 13.59 -6.93
N GLY A 101 4.01 13.72 -6.67
CA GLY A 101 2.95 13.67 -7.69
C GLY A 101 2.71 12.29 -8.28
N ILE A 102 3.19 11.21 -7.62
CA ILE A 102 3.01 9.82 -8.05
C ILE A 102 2.40 8.97 -6.95
N LYS A 103 1.93 7.77 -7.31
CA LYS A 103 1.45 6.75 -6.38
C LYS A 103 2.58 6.35 -5.42
N VAL A 104 2.24 6.11 -4.16
CA VAL A 104 3.19 5.63 -3.15
C VAL A 104 2.64 4.35 -2.53
N LEU A 105 3.44 3.31 -2.51
CA LEU A 105 3.16 2.06 -1.83
C LEU A 105 4.17 1.88 -0.70
N ASP A 106 3.71 1.39 0.43
CA ASP A 106 4.61 0.93 1.48
C ASP A 106 4.77 -0.60 1.44
N ARG A 107 5.73 -1.12 2.19
CA ARG A 107 6.05 -2.56 2.22
C ARG A 107 4.83 -3.44 2.49
N ILE A 108 3.93 -3.02 3.38
CA ILE A 108 2.76 -3.82 3.74
C ILE A 108 1.77 -3.88 2.57
N LEU A 109 1.50 -2.76 1.93
CA LEU A 109 0.59 -2.72 0.77
C LEU A 109 1.15 -3.53 -0.39
N LEU A 110 2.46 -3.43 -0.65
CA LEU A 110 3.14 -4.26 -1.64
C LEU A 110 2.95 -5.76 -1.38
N ILE A 111 3.12 -6.21 -0.13
CA ILE A 111 2.91 -7.62 0.24
C ILE A 111 1.46 -8.04 0.04
N ILE A 112 0.51 -7.19 0.43
CA ILE A 112 -0.92 -7.46 0.22
C ILE A 112 -1.25 -7.56 -1.28
N ASP A 113 -0.67 -6.71 -2.12
CA ASP A 113 -0.87 -6.74 -3.57
C ASP A 113 -0.30 -8.02 -4.19
N ILE A 114 0.87 -8.50 -3.72
CA ILE A 114 1.43 -9.81 -4.11
C ILE A 114 0.45 -10.95 -3.76
N PHE A 115 -0.13 -10.93 -2.56
CA PHE A 115 -1.14 -11.92 -2.19
C PHE A 115 -2.40 -11.82 -3.05
N ALA A 116 -2.82 -10.61 -3.41
CA ALA A 116 -3.97 -10.39 -4.29
C ALA A 116 -3.77 -11.03 -5.67
N LEU A 117 -2.60 -10.85 -6.26
CA LEU A 117 -2.23 -11.44 -7.55
C LEU A 117 -2.19 -12.97 -7.49
N ASN A 118 -1.78 -13.55 -6.36
CA ASN A 118 -1.62 -14.99 -6.19
C ASN A 118 -2.88 -15.70 -5.64
N ALA A 119 -3.90 -14.98 -5.21
CA ALA A 119 -5.14 -15.54 -4.65
C ALA A 119 -6.00 -16.18 -5.74
N LYS A 120 -5.96 -17.51 -5.87
CA LYS A 120 -6.75 -18.28 -6.86
C LYS A 120 -8.11 -18.69 -6.32
N SER A 121 -8.23 -18.99 -5.04
CA SER A 121 -9.48 -19.42 -4.41
C SER A 121 -10.38 -18.24 -4.06
N SER A 122 -11.70 -18.45 -4.07
CA SER A 122 -12.67 -17.44 -3.63
C SER A 122 -12.41 -16.97 -2.20
N GLU A 123 -12.08 -17.91 -1.30
CA GLU A 123 -11.73 -17.62 0.10
C GLU A 123 -10.46 -16.75 0.17
N GLY A 124 -9.38 -17.12 -0.53
CA GLY A 124 -8.15 -16.34 -0.56
C GLY A 124 -8.36 -14.91 -1.08
N LYS A 125 -9.21 -14.74 -2.11
CA LYS A 125 -9.59 -13.40 -2.61
C LYS A 125 -10.32 -12.57 -1.56
N ILE A 126 -11.23 -13.18 -0.80
CA ILE A 126 -11.97 -12.50 0.28
C ILE A 126 -11.01 -12.14 1.42
N GLU A 127 -10.11 -13.04 1.82
CA GLU A 127 -9.13 -12.79 2.88
C GLU A 127 -8.18 -11.66 2.52
N VAL A 128 -7.68 -11.63 1.28
CA VAL A 128 -6.81 -10.56 0.80
C VAL A 128 -7.56 -9.22 0.77
N LYS A 129 -8.80 -9.20 0.26
CA LYS A 129 -9.60 -7.99 0.25
C LYS A 129 -9.89 -7.48 1.67
N LEU A 130 -10.13 -8.39 2.62
CA LEU A 130 -10.29 -8.05 4.03
C LEU A 130 -9.01 -7.41 4.59
N ALA A 131 -7.83 -7.98 4.29
CA ALA A 131 -6.55 -7.43 4.71
C ALA A 131 -6.30 -6.03 4.12
N GLN A 132 -6.59 -5.83 2.83
CA GLN A 132 -6.51 -4.51 2.17
C GLN A 132 -7.41 -3.48 2.86
N ASN A 133 -8.68 -3.81 3.09
CA ASN A 133 -9.64 -2.90 3.70
C ASN A 133 -9.24 -2.53 5.14
N LYS A 134 -8.81 -3.52 5.95
CA LYS A 134 -8.30 -3.28 7.30
C LYS A 134 -7.08 -2.35 7.29
N TYR A 135 -6.17 -2.59 6.37
CA TYR A 135 -4.98 -1.75 6.22
C TYR A 135 -5.33 -0.32 5.82
N LEU A 136 -6.18 -0.13 4.80
CA LEU A 136 -6.66 1.18 4.39
C LEU A 136 -7.38 1.93 5.51
N LEU A 137 -8.19 1.23 6.31
CA LEU A 137 -8.88 1.81 7.46
C LEU A 137 -7.90 2.41 8.47
N THR A 138 -6.78 1.71 8.78
CA THR A 138 -5.74 2.26 9.67
C THR A 138 -5.08 3.51 9.08
N ARG A 139 -4.96 3.60 7.76
CA ARG A 139 -4.41 4.77 7.06
C ARG A 139 -5.34 5.98 7.15
N LEU A 140 -6.63 5.79 6.91
CA LEU A 140 -7.62 6.86 7.05
C LEU A 140 -7.69 7.39 8.49
N SER A 141 -7.62 6.52 9.49
CA SER A 141 -7.62 6.91 10.91
C SER A 141 -6.42 7.79 11.27
N SER A 142 -5.25 7.49 10.72
CA SER A 142 -4.03 8.29 10.95
C SER A 142 -4.09 9.67 10.28
N LEU A 143 -4.82 9.83 9.19
CA LEU A 143 -5.07 11.13 8.54
C LEU A 143 -5.96 12.04 9.39
N GLN A 144 -6.98 11.50 10.04
CA GLN A 144 -7.85 12.27 10.96
C GLN A 144 -7.08 12.81 12.16
N GLY A 145 -6.19 12.00 12.75
CA GLY A 145 -5.38 12.41 13.91
C GLY A 145 -4.39 13.55 13.63
N SER A 146 -3.97 13.71 12.39
CA SER A 146 -3.06 14.81 11.99
C SER A 146 -3.81 16.12 11.74
N GLN A 147 -5.04 16.09 11.24
CA GLN A 147 -5.86 17.28 11.01
C GLN A 147 -6.38 17.89 12.31
N GLY A 148 -6.68 17.08 13.33
CA GLY A 148 -7.15 17.56 14.64
C GLY A 148 -6.13 18.35 15.44
N ARG A 149 -4.82 18.25 15.15
CA ARG A 149 -3.75 18.98 15.86
C ARG A 149 -3.47 20.38 15.29
N PHE A 150 -3.92 20.69 14.07
CA PHE A 150 -3.75 22.00 13.43
C PHE A 150 -5.01 22.85 13.42
N GLY A 151 -6.16 22.30 13.84
CA GLY A 151 -7.41 23.03 13.99
C GLY A 151 -7.43 23.80 15.31
N GLY A 152 -7.09 25.10 15.29
CA GLY A 152 -7.33 25.99 16.41
C GLY A 152 -8.82 25.98 16.80
N LYS A 153 -9.10 26.24 18.08
CA LYS A 153 -10.41 26.37 18.72
C LYS A 153 -11.38 27.20 17.88
N GLY A 154 -12.18 26.53 17.04
CA GLY A 154 -13.27 27.12 16.28
C GLY A 154 -14.30 26.03 16.01
N ALA A 155 -15.32 25.94 16.87
CA ALA A 155 -16.48 25.11 16.61
C ALA A 155 -17.17 25.62 15.33
N GLY A 156 -17.01 24.93 14.19
CA GLY A 156 -17.84 25.23 13.04
C GLY A 156 -17.27 24.99 11.65
N MET A 157 -16.00 24.69 11.46
CA MET A 157 -15.45 24.40 10.13
C MET A 157 -15.13 22.92 9.92
N ARG A 158 -16.16 22.10 9.75
CA ARG A 158 -16.03 20.79 9.10
C ARG A 158 -15.91 21.05 7.60
N GLY A 159 -14.68 21.09 7.08
CA GLY A 159 -14.44 21.25 5.66
C GLY A 159 -14.93 20.02 4.86
N PRO A 160 -15.25 20.17 3.54
CA PRO A 160 -15.75 19.09 2.68
C PRO A 160 -14.80 17.87 2.58
N GLY A 161 -13.49 18.03 2.90
CA GLY A 161 -12.52 16.94 2.95
C GLY A 161 -12.68 16.03 4.18
N GLU A 162 -13.13 16.56 5.32
CA GLU A 162 -13.37 15.79 6.54
C GLU A 162 -14.59 14.86 6.38
N THR A 163 -15.62 15.32 5.71
CA THR A 163 -16.81 14.54 5.38
C THR A 163 -16.50 13.39 4.42
N LYS A 164 -15.59 13.58 3.46
CA LYS A 164 -15.19 12.52 2.51
C LYS A 164 -14.43 11.40 3.20
N ILE A 165 -13.43 11.73 4.03
CA ILE A 165 -12.65 10.75 4.78
C ILE A 165 -13.56 9.93 5.71
N GLU A 166 -14.53 10.56 6.37
CA GLU A 166 -15.47 9.88 7.26
C GLU A 166 -16.42 8.96 6.48
N LEU A 167 -16.88 9.36 5.30
CA LEU A 167 -17.70 8.51 4.42
C LEU A 167 -16.91 7.30 3.92
N ASP A 168 -15.66 7.52 3.50
CA ASP A 168 -14.78 6.44 3.05
C ASP A 168 -14.47 5.46 4.19
N ARG A 169 -14.24 5.96 5.41
CA ARG A 169 -14.07 5.14 6.61
C ARG A 169 -15.27 4.24 6.87
N ARG A 170 -16.48 4.82 6.90
CA ARG A 170 -17.73 4.07 7.13
C ARG A 170 -18.00 3.03 6.04
N LYS A 171 -17.63 3.34 4.79
CA LYS A 171 -17.73 2.40 3.68
C LYS A 171 -16.81 1.20 3.90
N LEU A 172 -15.54 1.43 4.24
CA LEU A 172 -14.59 0.36 4.53
C LEU A 172 -15.02 -0.48 5.74
N GLU A 173 -15.51 0.14 6.81
CA GLU A 173 -16.01 -0.58 7.99
C GLU A 173 -17.17 -1.53 7.64
N LYS A 174 -18.11 -1.09 6.81
CA LYS A 174 -19.21 -1.95 6.34
C LYS A 174 -18.71 -3.09 5.47
N GLU A 175 -17.77 -2.82 4.56
CA GLU A 175 -17.18 -3.87 3.72
C GLU A 175 -16.42 -4.90 4.56
N ILE A 176 -15.67 -4.47 5.58
CA ILE A 176 -14.96 -5.36 6.51
C ILE A 176 -15.94 -6.31 7.21
N ILE A 177 -17.04 -5.80 7.76
CA ILE A 177 -18.06 -6.61 8.42
C ILE A 177 -18.66 -7.65 7.45
N THR A 178 -18.94 -7.25 6.22
CA THR A 178 -19.48 -8.15 5.19
C THR A 178 -18.51 -9.27 4.85
N LEU A 179 -17.23 -8.94 4.61
CA LEU A 179 -16.19 -9.89 4.27
C LEU A 179 -15.90 -10.86 5.44
N GLU A 180 -15.90 -10.38 6.68
CA GLU A 180 -15.74 -11.23 7.87
C GLU A 180 -16.89 -12.24 7.99
N ALA A 181 -18.12 -11.81 7.73
CA ALA A 181 -19.28 -12.70 7.73
C ALA A 181 -19.21 -13.76 6.61
N GLU A 182 -18.69 -13.40 5.42
CA GLU A 182 -18.47 -14.34 4.31
C GLU A 182 -17.42 -15.40 4.65
N ILE A 183 -16.28 -14.99 5.24
CA ILE A 183 -15.23 -15.91 5.69
C ILE A 183 -15.77 -16.89 6.72
N GLU A 184 -16.56 -16.41 7.68
CA GLU A 184 -17.14 -17.26 8.71
C GLU A 184 -18.12 -18.30 8.13
N LYS A 185 -18.93 -17.93 7.13
CA LYS A 185 -19.78 -18.88 6.39
C LYS A 185 -18.97 -19.97 5.70
N ILE A 186 -17.86 -19.60 5.04
CA ILE A 186 -16.98 -20.55 4.36
C ILE A 186 -16.34 -21.52 5.36
N LYS A 187 -15.84 -21.02 6.50
CA LYS A 187 -15.26 -21.83 7.58
C LYS A 187 -16.28 -22.83 8.16
N ASN A 188 -17.49 -22.37 8.41
CA ASN A 188 -18.56 -23.22 8.92
C ASN A 188 -18.97 -24.32 7.93
N SER A 189 -19.08 -24.00 6.64
CA SER A 189 -19.36 -24.97 5.58
C SER A 189 -18.26 -26.04 5.49
N ARG A 190 -16.99 -25.64 5.55
CA ARG A 190 -15.86 -26.59 5.58
C ARG A 190 -15.89 -27.50 6.79
N ARG A 191 -16.20 -26.95 7.97
CA ARG A 191 -16.32 -27.72 9.21
C ARG A 191 -17.42 -28.77 9.09
N GLN A 192 -18.59 -28.43 8.56
CA GLN A 192 -19.68 -29.35 8.32
C GLN A 192 -19.31 -30.46 7.33
N ASN A 193 -18.68 -30.10 6.20
CA ASN A 193 -18.23 -31.05 5.19
C ASN A 193 -17.16 -32.03 5.73
N ARG A 194 -16.29 -31.57 6.63
CA ARG A 194 -15.31 -32.44 7.30
C ARG A 194 -15.96 -33.45 8.20
N ILE A 195 -16.92 -33.04 9.05
CA ILE A 195 -17.66 -33.93 9.93
C ILE A 195 -18.44 -35.00 9.13
N LEU A 196 -18.97 -34.65 7.96
CA LEU A 196 -19.68 -35.59 7.08
C LEU A 196 -18.75 -36.62 6.42
N ARG A 197 -17.47 -36.32 6.23
CA ARG A 197 -16.48 -37.24 5.65
C ARG A 197 -15.85 -38.18 6.69
N GLU A 198 -15.93 -37.84 7.97
CA GLU A 198 -15.43 -38.65 9.09
C GLU A 198 -16.47 -39.66 9.62
N LYS A 199 -17.70 -39.66 9.04
CA LYS A 199 -18.76 -40.66 9.25
C LYS A 199 -18.76 -41.67 8.11
#